data_7a229d6466c68cc926eac3ba75b461a4
#
_entry.id   7a229d6466c68cc926eac3ba75b461a4
#
_cell.length_a   1.000
_cell.length_b   1.000
_cell.length_c   1.000
_cell.angle_alpha   90.00
_cell.angle_beta   90.00
_cell.angle_gamma   90.00
#
_symmetry.space_group_name_H-M   'P 1'
#
loop_
_entity.id
_entity.type
_entity.pdbx_description
1 polymer ?
#
loop_
_entity_poly.entity_id
_entity_poly.type
_entity_poly.pdbx_seq_one_letter_code
_entity_poly.pdbx_strand_id
1 'polypeptide(L)'
;MLPFYESQLEEAVIALLEESGWDYTPAADLPRGDMRQVLLHDDLQAFLQRRYADLSLTPSETAKITAQLAHIPATPLYAGSKQVFRLLTEGLTLQRDNAALPAAHLRLLDFDCPENNTFRAVNQFRVLGSRERIPDVLLFVNGIPVVIFELKSAIDEQVSV
;
A
#
# COMPACT_ATOMS: atom_id res chain seq x y z
N MET A 1 -22.97 28.02 -9.21
CA MET A 1 -22.28 26.74 -8.94
C MET A 1 -21.70 26.89 -7.54
N LEU A 2 -22.12 26.06 -6.58
CA LEU A 2 -21.59 26.13 -5.21
C LEU A 2 -20.12 25.68 -5.25
N PRO A 3 -19.21 26.34 -4.50
CA PRO A 3 -17.82 25.92 -4.45
C PRO A 3 -17.72 24.51 -3.86
N PHE A 4 -17.03 23.63 -4.57
CA PHE A 4 -16.71 22.29 -4.07
C PHE A 4 -15.55 22.43 -3.06
N TYR A 5 -15.80 22.10 -1.81
CA TYR A 5 -14.77 22.06 -0.77
C TYR A 5 -13.93 20.77 -0.90
N GLU A 6 -12.66 20.82 -0.49
CA GLU A 6 -11.77 19.66 -0.53
C GLU A 6 -12.36 18.42 0.15
N SER A 7 -13.03 18.61 1.30
CA SER A 7 -13.72 17.51 1.99
C SER A 7 -14.83 16.84 1.17
N GLN A 8 -15.59 17.63 0.40
CA GLN A 8 -16.64 17.07 -0.48
C GLN A 8 -16.01 16.30 -1.66
N LEU A 9 -14.87 16.78 -2.15
CA LEU A 9 -14.14 16.08 -3.20
C LEU A 9 -13.53 14.76 -2.68
N GLU A 10 -12.98 14.77 -1.47
CA GLU A 10 -12.50 13.57 -0.80
C GLU A 10 -13.60 12.53 -0.62
N GLU A 11 -14.78 12.95 -0.08
CA GLU A 11 -15.94 12.08 0.08
C GLU A 11 -16.42 11.49 -1.27
N ALA A 12 -16.46 12.32 -2.32
CA ALA A 12 -16.87 11.86 -3.66
C ALA A 12 -15.86 10.85 -4.24
N VAL A 13 -14.55 11.06 -4.06
CA VAL A 13 -13.51 10.12 -4.50
C VAL A 13 -13.63 8.81 -3.73
N ILE A 14 -13.84 8.85 -2.41
CA ILE A 14 -14.02 7.65 -1.59
C ILE A 14 -15.25 6.86 -2.07
N ALA A 15 -16.40 7.53 -2.28
CA ALA A 15 -17.60 6.87 -2.76
C ALA A 15 -17.40 6.18 -4.12
N LEU A 16 -16.70 6.83 -5.07
CA LEU A 16 -16.36 6.22 -6.36
C LEU A 16 -15.43 5.01 -6.24
N LEU A 17 -14.49 5.06 -5.29
CA LEU A 17 -13.60 3.94 -5.02
C LEU A 17 -14.37 2.74 -4.44
N GLU A 18 -15.30 2.97 -3.49
CA GLU A 18 -16.15 1.93 -2.94
C GLU A 18 -17.05 1.30 -4.03
N GLU A 19 -17.67 2.12 -4.89
CA GLU A 19 -18.44 1.64 -6.05
C GLU A 19 -17.58 0.81 -7.03
N SER A 20 -16.28 1.10 -7.08
CA SER A 20 -15.30 0.38 -7.91
C SER A 20 -14.73 -0.87 -7.23
N GLY A 21 -15.20 -1.21 -6.02
CA GLY A 21 -14.80 -2.43 -5.30
C GLY A 21 -13.59 -2.26 -4.38
N TRP A 22 -13.25 -1.02 -3.98
CA TRP A 22 -12.24 -0.77 -2.96
C TRP A 22 -12.89 -0.78 -1.57
N ASP A 23 -12.25 -1.45 -0.62
CA ASP A 23 -12.62 -1.40 0.79
C ASP A 23 -12.12 -0.10 1.40
N TYR A 24 -13.03 0.79 1.79
CA TYR A 24 -12.66 2.02 2.48
C TYR A 24 -12.47 1.79 3.99
N THR A 25 -11.38 2.35 4.52
CA THR A 25 -11.09 2.32 5.96
C THR A 25 -10.46 3.67 6.36
N PRO A 26 -11.06 4.44 7.28
CA PRO A 26 -10.42 5.63 7.84
C PRO A 26 -9.07 5.28 8.49
N ALA A 27 -8.06 6.14 8.32
CA ALA A 27 -6.76 5.90 8.95
C ALA A 27 -6.82 5.77 10.48
N ALA A 28 -7.81 6.41 11.11
CA ALA A 28 -8.04 6.33 12.55
C ALA A 28 -8.43 4.91 13.03
N ASP A 29 -9.04 4.12 12.15
CA ASP A 29 -9.52 2.77 12.44
C ASP A 29 -8.46 1.69 12.12
N LEU A 30 -7.34 2.09 11.51
CA LEU A 30 -6.26 1.15 11.21
C LEU A 30 -5.38 0.87 12.45
N PRO A 31 -5.10 -0.40 12.78
CA PRO A 31 -4.23 -0.77 13.89
C PRO A 31 -2.76 -0.51 13.52
N ARG A 32 -2.30 0.73 13.66
CA ARG A 32 -0.93 1.14 13.36
C ARG A 32 -0.17 1.49 14.64
N GLY A 33 0.83 0.67 14.97
CA GLY A 33 1.70 0.91 16.13
C GLY A 33 2.77 1.98 15.90
N ASP A 34 3.20 2.19 14.65
CA ASP A 34 4.22 3.17 14.25
C ASP A 34 3.77 3.91 12.99
N MET A 35 3.71 5.25 13.08
CA MET A 35 3.37 6.12 11.94
C MET A 35 4.47 6.20 10.85
N ARG A 36 5.63 5.60 11.08
CA ARG A 36 6.67 5.42 10.05
C ARG A 36 6.37 4.25 9.13
N GLN A 37 5.53 3.32 9.57
CA GLN A 37 5.13 2.17 8.77
C GLN A 37 4.14 2.61 7.70
N VAL A 38 4.52 2.39 6.45
CA VAL A 38 3.68 2.69 5.28
C VAL A 38 2.93 1.44 4.81
N LEU A 39 3.46 0.25 5.09
CA LEU A 39 2.81 -1.02 4.74
C LEU A 39 1.69 -1.36 5.74
N LEU A 40 0.57 -1.86 5.24
CA LEU A 40 -0.48 -2.49 6.04
C LEU A 40 -0.10 -3.97 6.22
N HIS A 41 0.55 -4.28 7.33
CA HIS A 41 1.16 -5.60 7.56
C HIS A 41 0.13 -6.72 7.57
N ASP A 42 -1.04 -6.48 8.15
CA ASP A 42 -2.09 -7.49 8.27
C ASP A 42 -2.66 -7.87 6.90
N ASP A 43 -2.90 -6.90 6.03
CA ASP A 43 -3.38 -7.13 4.65
C ASP A 43 -2.33 -7.90 3.84
N LEU A 44 -1.05 -7.51 3.94
CA LEU A 44 0.05 -8.18 3.25
C LEU A 44 0.20 -9.62 3.74
N GLN A 45 0.16 -9.83 5.04
CA GLN A 45 0.26 -11.17 5.64
C GLN A 45 -0.91 -12.04 5.21
N ALA A 46 -2.15 -11.53 5.27
CA ALA A 46 -3.34 -12.25 4.88
C ALA A 46 -3.29 -12.67 3.39
N PHE A 47 -2.84 -11.76 2.52
CA PHE A 47 -2.64 -12.07 1.10
C PHE A 47 -1.61 -13.19 0.90
N LEU A 48 -0.43 -13.07 1.52
CA LEU A 48 0.64 -14.06 1.39
C LEU A 48 0.22 -15.43 1.92
N GLN A 49 -0.46 -15.50 3.06
CA GLN A 49 -0.96 -16.75 3.63
C GLN A 49 -2.02 -17.40 2.75
N ARG A 50 -2.93 -16.62 2.17
CA ARG A 50 -3.97 -17.10 1.27
C ARG A 50 -3.39 -17.57 -0.07
N ARG A 51 -2.55 -16.74 -0.69
CA ARG A 51 -1.97 -17.00 -2.02
C ARG A 51 -0.99 -18.17 -2.04
N TYR A 52 -0.25 -18.35 -0.94
CA TYR A 52 0.82 -19.35 -0.78
C TYR A 52 0.53 -20.33 0.35
N ALA A 53 -0.75 -20.72 0.50
CA ALA A 53 -1.16 -21.67 1.54
C ALA A 53 -0.44 -23.02 1.42
N ASP A 54 -0.15 -23.45 0.19
CA ASP A 54 0.62 -24.66 -0.14
C ASP A 54 2.07 -24.60 0.38
N LEU A 55 2.67 -23.42 0.44
CA LEU A 55 4.03 -23.24 0.95
C LEU A 55 4.10 -23.20 2.48
N SER A 56 2.96 -22.99 3.17
CA SER A 56 2.89 -22.88 4.64
C SER A 56 3.94 -21.91 5.19
N LEU A 57 3.92 -20.66 4.70
CA LEU A 57 4.87 -19.63 5.10
C LEU A 57 4.87 -19.42 6.61
N THR A 58 6.05 -19.42 7.23
CA THR A 58 6.19 -19.16 8.66
C THR A 58 6.03 -17.66 8.97
N PRO A 59 5.68 -17.28 10.21
CA PRO A 59 5.68 -15.87 10.64
C PRO A 59 7.04 -15.18 10.42
N SER A 60 8.14 -15.90 10.63
CA SER A 60 9.50 -15.39 10.37
C SER A 60 9.72 -15.10 8.88
N GLU A 61 9.28 -15.99 8.01
CA GLU A 61 9.37 -15.81 6.55
C GLU A 61 8.54 -14.61 6.08
N THR A 62 7.31 -14.46 6.58
CA THR A 62 6.47 -13.29 6.29
C THR A 62 7.11 -11.99 6.79
N ALA A 63 7.70 -12.00 7.99
CA ALA A 63 8.42 -10.84 8.52
C ALA A 63 9.63 -10.45 7.65
N LYS A 64 10.36 -11.41 7.09
CA LYS A 64 11.47 -11.14 6.14
C LYS A 64 10.99 -10.45 4.87
N ILE A 65 9.84 -10.88 4.32
CA ILE A 65 9.23 -10.24 3.15
C ILE A 65 8.88 -8.78 3.46
N THR A 66 8.19 -8.55 4.58
CA THR A 66 7.80 -7.22 5.04
C THR A 66 9.02 -6.32 5.27
N ALA A 67 10.07 -6.85 5.92
CA ALA A 67 11.31 -6.12 6.14
C ALA A 67 12.01 -5.75 4.81
N GLN A 68 12.04 -6.65 3.84
CA GLN A 68 12.61 -6.37 2.52
C GLN A 68 11.91 -5.22 1.81
N LEU A 69 10.57 -5.16 1.89
CA LEU A 69 9.77 -4.06 1.32
C LEU A 69 10.00 -2.75 2.08
N ALA A 70 10.06 -2.80 3.41
CA ALA A 70 10.26 -1.62 4.25
C ALA A 70 11.65 -0.99 4.11
N HIS A 71 12.66 -1.76 3.71
CA HIS A 71 14.06 -1.31 3.60
C HIS A 71 14.45 -0.83 2.20
N ILE A 72 13.50 -0.59 1.30
CA ILE A 72 13.80 -0.02 -0.01
C ILE A 72 14.28 1.42 0.18
N PRO A 73 15.50 1.78 -0.31
CA PRO A 73 16.05 3.11 -0.12
C PRO A 73 15.20 4.17 -0.84
N ALA A 74 14.85 5.24 -0.14
CA ALA A 74 14.16 6.38 -0.73
C ALA A 74 15.07 7.25 -1.60
N THR A 75 16.39 7.14 -1.47
CA THR A 75 17.37 7.91 -2.24
C THR A 75 18.49 7.02 -2.81
N PRO A 76 18.83 7.18 -4.08
CA PRO A 76 18.20 8.07 -5.04
C PRO A 76 16.79 7.58 -5.46
N LEU A 77 15.86 8.50 -5.57
CA LEU A 77 14.43 8.22 -5.81
C LEU A 77 14.20 7.29 -7.01
N TYR A 78 14.91 7.49 -8.11
CA TYR A 78 14.79 6.65 -9.31
C TYR A 78 15.15 5.18 -9.04
N ALA A 79 16.23 4.94 -8.30
CA ALA A 79 16.65 3.57 -7.97
C ALA A 79 15.64 2.88 -7.04
N GLY A 80 15.12 3.60 -6.04
CA GLY A 80 14.07 3.11 -5.15
C GLY A 80 12.78 2.79 -5.91
N SER A 81 12.30 3.70 -6.75
CA SER A 81 11.10 3.49 -7.58
C SER A 81 11.25 2.31 -8.52
N LYS A 82 12.42 2.17 -9.17
CA LYS A 82 12.72 1.01 -10.04
C LYS A 82 12.71 -0.30 -9.25
N GLN A 83 13.25 -0.31 -8.03
CA GLN A 83 13.24 -1.49 -7.18
C GLN A 83 11.82 -1.86 -6.76
N VAL A 84 11.00 -0.90 -6.33
CA VAL A 84 9.58 -1.12 -6.02
C VAL A 84 8.86 -1.69 -7.23
N PHE A 85 9.01 -1.07 -8.39
CA PHE A 85 8.37 -1.53 -9.63
C PHE A 85 8.73 -3.00 -9.94
N ARG A 86 10.01 -3.37 -9.83
CA ARG A 86 10.44 -4.76 -10.04
C ARG A 86 9.85 -5.72 -9.03
N LEU A 87 9.81 -5.36 -7.75
CA LEU A 87 9.19 -6.20 -6.72
C LEU A 87 7.70 -6.40 -6.96
N LEU A 88 6.99 -5.38 -7.44
CA LEU A 88 5.56 -5.48 -7.75
C LEU A 88 5.29 -6.32 -9.01
N THR A 89 6.12 -6.18 -10.05
CA THR A 89 5.91 -6.85 -11.34
C THR A 89 6.53 -8.25 -11.41
N GLU A 90 7.76 -8.40 -10.90
CA GLU A 90 8.52 -9.64 -10.97
C GLU A 90 8.39 -10.48 -9.70
N GLY A 91 8.05 -9.85 -8.55
CA GLY A 91 8.04 -10.51 -7.26
C GLY A 91 9.42 -10.57 -6.60
N LEU A 92 9.56 -11.45 -5.61
CA LEU A 92 10.79 -11.65 -4.85
C LEU A 92 11.09 -13.13 -4.63
N THR A 93 12.35 -13.44 -4.36
CA THR A 93 12.78 -14.78 -3.98
C THR A 93 12.99 -14.85 -2.47
N LEU A 94 12.23 -15.72 -1.82
CA LEU A 94 12.31 -15.98 -0.39
C LEU A 94 13.21 -17.20 -0.12
N GLN A 95 14.26 -17.03 0.66
CA GLN A 95 14.99 -18.15 1.23
C GLN A 95 14.20 -18.70 2.42
N ARG A 96 13.88 -19.99 2.38
CA ARG A 96 13.07 -20.65 3.40
C ARG A 96 13.86 -20.77 4.71
N ASP A 97 13.15 -20.69 5.84
CA ASP A 97 13.73 -20.88 7.17
C ASP A 97 14.28 -22.30 7.33
N ASN A 98 13.59 -23.28 6.75
CA ASN A 98 14.10 -24.65 6.65
C ASN A 98 14.98 -24.80 5.40
N ALA A 99 16.30 -24.94 5.61
CA ALA A 99 17.29 -25.08 4.54
C ALA A 99 17.10 -26.34 3.65
N ALA A 100 16.29 -27.30 4.07
CA ALA A 100 15.94 -28.47 3.25
C ALA A 100 14.87 -28.13 2.18
N LEU A 101 14.19 -27.01 2.30
CA LEU A 101 13.21 -26.55 1.32
C LEU A 101 13.88 -25.64 0.27
N PRO A 102 13.47 -25.74 -1.01
CA PRO A 102 13.98 -24.85 -2.03
C PRO A 102 13.50 -23.42 -1.79
N ALA A 103 14.25 -22.44 -2.27
CA ALA A 103 13.82 -21.05 -2.30
C ALA A 103 12.48 -20.92 -3.04
N ALA A 104 11.60 -20.08 -2.52
CA ALA A 104 10.28 -19.84 -3.11
C ALA A 104 10.26 -18.49 -3.84
N HIS A 105 9.69 -18.48 -5.05
CA HIS A 105 9.42 -17.24 -5.76
C HIS A 105 8.00 -16.77 -5.45
N LEU A 106 7.88 -15.55 -4.92
CA LEU A 106 6.62 -14.98 -4.46
C LEU A 106 6.28 -13.71 -5.22
N ARG A 107 5.08 -13.64 -5.78
CA ARG A 107 4.51 -12.42 -6.33
C ARG A 107 3.72 -11.68 -5.24
N LEU A 108 3.86 -10.39 -5.19
CA LEU A 108 3.18 -9.52 -4.21
C LEU A 108 1.80 -9.07 -4.69
N LEU A 109 1.55 -9.18 -6.00
CA LEU A 109 0.28 -8.91 -6.67
C LEU A 109 -0.12 -10.13 -7.51
N ASP A 110 -1.40 -10.47 -7.51
CA ASP A 110 -1.95 -11.48 -8.41
C ASP A 110 -2.51 -10.78 -9.65
N PHE A 111 -1.74 -10.80 -10.75
CA PHE A 111 -2.15 -10.22 -12.02
C PHE A 111 -3.00 -11.18 -12.84
N ASP A 112 -2.89 -12.49 -12.58
CA ASP A 112 -3.59 -13.53 -13.33
C ASP A 112 -5.05 -13.62 -12.88
N CYS A 113 -5.30 -13.42 -11.58
CA CYS A 113 -6.61 -13.37 -10.94
C CYS A 113 -6.70 -12.14 -10.03
N PRO A 114 -6.96 -10.93 -10.58
CA PRO A 114 -6.95 -9.67 -9.82
C PRO A 114 -7.88 -9.67 -8.61
N GLU A 115 -8.97 -10.43 -8.65
CA GLU A 115 -9.94 -10.59 -7.56
C GLU A 115 -9.35 -11.27 -6.30
N ASN A 116 -8.20 -11.91 -6.41
CA ASN A 116 -7.47 -12.47 -5.26
C ASN A 116 -6.76 -11.41 -4.44
N ASN A 117 -6.59 -10.20 -5.00
CA ASN A 117 -5.95 -9.10 -4.26
C ASN A 117 -6.95 -8.44 -3.30
N THR A 118 -6.40 -7.82 -2.26
CA THR A 118 -7.14 -6.93 -1.36
C THR A 118 -6.89 -5.50 -1.80
N PHE A 119 -7.96 -4.78 -2.15
CA PHE A 119 -7.91 -3.37 -2.56
C PHE A 119 -8.45 -2.52 -1.41
N ARG A 120 -7.62 -1.63 -0.84
CA ARG A 120 -8.01 -0.77 0.27
C ARG A 120 -7.73 0.70 -0.02
N ALA A 121 -8.73 1.55 0.21
CA ALA A 121 -8.61 2.99 0.19
C ALA A 121 -8.56 3.50 1.64
N VAL A 122 -7.60 4.37 1.94
CA VAL A 122 -7.43 4.95 3.28
C VAL A 122 -7.29 6.45 3.13
N ASN A 123 -8.13 7.22 3.82
CA ASN A 123 -7.99 8.67 3.86
C ASN A 123 -7.15 9.12 5.04
N GLN A 124 -6.57 10.34 4.94
CA GLN A 124 -5.82 11.01 6.00
C GLN A 124 -4.74 10.13 6.64
N PHE A 125 -4.06 9.33 5.80
CA PHE A 125 -3.04 8.38 6.23
C PHE A 125 -1.75 9.09 6.63
N ARG A 126 -1.58 9.35 7.91
CA ARG A 126 -0.38 10.05 8.45
C ARG A 126 0.87 9.19 8.30
N VAL A 127 1.93 9.77 7.72
CA VAL A 127 3.25 9.16 7.60
C VAL A 127 4.31 10.06 8.21
N LEU A 128 5.10 9.51 9.13
CA LEU A 128 6.25 10.19 9.75
C LEU A 128 7.55 9.74 9.05
N GLY A 129 8.07 10.60 8.19
CA GLY A 129 9.39 10.46 7.57
C GLY A 129 10.35 11.55 8.04
N SER A 130 11.18 12.09 7.13
CA SER A 130 11.95 13.32 7.38
C SER A 130 11.04 14.53 7.62
N ARG A 131 9.83 14.47 7.09
CA ARG A 131 8.73 15.41 7.35
C ARG A 131 7.44 14.58 7.50
N GLU A 132 6.51 15.11 8.26
CA GLU A 132 5.15 14.56 8.32
C GLU A 132 4.42 14.78 6.99
N ARG A 133 3.69 13.76 6.55
CA ARG A 133 2.83 13.79 5.36
C ARG A 133 1.48 13.17 5.72
N ILE A 134 0.41 13.79 5.23
CA ILE A 134 -0.96 13.29 5.41
C ILE A 134 -1.65 13.40 4.06
N PRO A 135 -1.47 12.43 3.14
CA PRO A 135 -2.20 12.40 1.88
C PRO A 135 -3.71 12.30 2.11
N ASP A 136 -4.50 12.92 1.22
CA ASP A 136 -5.95 12.92 1.32
C ASP A 136 -6.48 11.50 1.19
N VAL A 137 -6.08 10.77 0.14
CA VAL A 137 -6.41 9.35 0.00
C VAL A 137 -5.18 8.57 -0.49
N LEU A 138 -4.92 7.44 0.14
CA LEU A 138 -3.88 6.49 -0.23
C LEU A 138 -4.51 5.15 -0.59
N LEU A 139 -4.15 4.60 -1.75
CA LEU A 139 -4.64 3.29 -2.20
C LEU A 139 -3.60 2.22 -1.95
N PHE A 140 -4.06 1.11 -1.41
CA PHE A 140 -3.25 -0.07 -1.11
C PHE A 140 -3.75 -1.28 -1.90
N VAL A 141 -2.81 -2.06 -2.42
CA VAL A 141 -3.07 -3.41 -2.93
C VAL A 141 -2.28 -4.38 -2.08
N ASN A 142 -2.96 -5.34 -1.46
CA ASN A 142 -2.36 -6.31 -0.53
C ASN A 142 -1.52 -5.64 0.57
N GLY A 143 -1.96 -4.48 1.07
CA GLY A 143 -1.25 -3.73 2.09
C GLY A 143 -0.02 -2.94 1.58
N ILE A 144 0.24 -2.91 0.27
CA ILE A 144 1.32 -2.15 -0.35
C ILE A 144 0.74 -0.87 -0.95
N PRO A 145 1.24 0.33 -0.60
CA PRO A 145 0.73 1.59 -1.16
C PRO A 145 1.12 1.72 -2.63
N VAL A 146 0.15 2.02 -3.48
CA VAL A 146 0.34 2.10 -4.94
C VAL A 146 -0.05 3.43 -5.55
N VAL A 147 -1.01 4.16 -4.97
CA VAL A 147 -1.49 5.45 -5.48
C VAL A 147 -1.70 6.43 -4.33
N ILE A 148 -1.33 7.69 -4.56
CA ILE A 148 -1.59 8.81 -3.66
C ILE A 148 -2.51 9.79 -4.37
N PHE A 149 -3.58 10.22 -3.69
CA PHE A 149 -4.39 11.36 -4.10
C PHE A 149 -4.07 12.55 -3.20
N GLU A 150 -3.81 13.68 -3.83
CA GLU A 150 -3.74 15.01 -3.23
C GLU A 150 -4.80 15.85 -3.93
N LEU A 151 -5.84 16.18 -3.22
CA LEU A 151 -7.02 16.86 -3.75
C LEU A 151 -6.90 18.36 -3.49
N LYS A 152 -7.25 19.18 -4.48
CA LYS A 152 -7.28 20.64 -4.34
C LYS A 152 -8.61 21.18 -4.81
N SER A 153 -9.15 22.11 -4.05
CA SER A 153 -10.34 22.83 -4.47
C SER A 153 -9.98 23.83 -5.58
N ALA A 154 -10.87 23.98 -6.57
CA ALA A 154 -10.70 24.99 -7.64
C ALA A 154 -10.73 26.43 -7.12
N ILE A 155 -11.01 26.64 -5.83
CA ILE A 155 -11.08 27.97 -5.20
C ILE A 155 -9.69 28.49 -4.84
N ASP A 156 -8.75 27.59 -4.52
CA ASP A 156 -7.39 27.98 -4.09
C ASP A 156 -6.47 28.38 -5.22
N GLU A 157 -6.83 28.13 -6.50
CA GLU A 157 -6.04 28.55 -7.66
C GLU A 157 -6.04 30.07 -7.91
N GLN A 158 -6.86 30.86 -7.17
CA GLN A 158 -6.92 32.31 -7.34
C GLN A 158 -5.97 33.12 -6.44
N VAL A 159 -5.13 32.47 -5.64
CA VAL A 159 -4.21 33.14 -4.70
C VAL A 159 -2.74 32.94 -5.07
N SER A 160 -2.40 32.84 -6.34
CA SER A 160 -0.99 32.88 -6.75
C SER A 160 -0.83 33.63 -8.07
N VAL A 161 -0.79 34.94 -7.94
CA VAL A 161 -0.11 35.84 -8.89
C VAL A 161 0.87 36.67 -8.10
#